data_40f08922f17230a9e5bbe659718b1de8
#
_entry.id   40f08922f17230a9e5bbe659718b1de8
#
_cell.length_a   1.000
_cell.length_b   1.000
_cell.length_c   1.000
_cell.angle_alpha   90.00
_cell.angle_beta   90.00
_cell.angle_gamma   90.00
#
_symmetry.space_group_name_H-M   'P 1'
#
loop_
_entity.id
_entity.type
_entity.pdbx_description
1 polymer ?
#
loop_
_entity_poly.entity_id
_entity_poly.type
_entity_poly.pdbx_seq_one_letter_code
_entity_poly.pdbx_strand_id
1 'polypeptide(L)'
;MASLFGIPRVLAYSAAKTACLGMVRSLATEVSPAGIRVNAVAPGWIETAMSRQAMANDPARKRRILARTPLGRFGDPDDVGAAAVYLCSPAAKFVTGVVLPVDGGVSIGF
;
A
#
# COMPACT_ATOMS: atom_id res chain seq x y z
N MET A 1 -3.04 2.45 1.14
CA MET A 1 -4.51 2.36 1.04
C MET A 1 -5.18 3.71 1.18
N ALA A 2 -5.05 4.42 2.30
CA ALA A 2 -5.70 5.72 2.52
C ALA A 2 -5.35 6.82 1.50
N SER A 3 -4.34 6.62 0.68
CA SER A 3 -3.99 7.46 -0.47
C SER A 3 -4.71 7.09 -1.77
N LEU A 4 -5.39 5.95 -1.81
CA LEU A 4 -6.01 5.40 -3.02
C LEU A 4 -7.54 5.49 -2.98
N PHE A 5 -8.14 5.45 -1.78
CA PHE A 5 -9.57 5.62 -1.60
C PHE A 5 -9.92 6.22 -0.23
N GLY A 6 -11.14 6.76 -0.11
CA GLY A 6 -11.60 7.43 1.10
C GLY A 6 -11.82 6.47 2.26
N ILE A 7 -11.25 6.78 3.41
CA ILE A 7 -11.50 6.11 4.68
C ILE A 7 -12.07 7.15 5.65
N PRO A 8 -13.25 6.91 6.26
CA PRO A 8 -13.83 7.87 7.18
C PRO A 8 -12.99 8.03 8.45
N ARG A 9 -13.01 9.24 9.03
CA ARG A 9 -12.38 9.60 10.31
C ARG A 9 -10.84 9.57 10.34
N VAL A 10 -10.18 9.60 9.16
CA VAL A 10 -8.71 9.62 9.04
C VAL A 10 -8.23 10.69 8.05
N LEU A 11 -8.88 11.87 8.02
CA LEU A 11 -8.58 12.94 7.05
C LEU A 11 -7.10 13.30 7.00
N ALA A 12 -6.50 13.65 8.14
CA ALA A 12 -5.10 14.08 8.20
C ALA A 12 -4.14 12.95 7.76
N TYR A 13 -4.41 11.72 8.18
CA TYR A 13 -3.65 10.55 7.76
C TYR A 13 -3.76 10.33 6.25
N SER A 14 -4.98 10.40 5.68
CA SER A 14 -5.19 10.25 4.24
C SER A 14 -4.49 11.35 3.46
N ALA A 15 -4.54 12.60 3.91
CA ALA A 15 -3.83 13.71 3.30
C ALA A 15 -2.31 13.48 3.28
N ALA A 16 -1.72 13.09 4.42
CA ALA A 16 -0.29 12.80 4.53
C ALA A 16 0.12 11.62 3.61
N LYS A 17 -0.68 10.56 3.55
CA LYS A 17 -0.38 9.42 2.67
C LYS A 17 -0.59 9.74 1.20
N THR A 18 -1.53 10.59 0.85
CA THR A 18 -1.73 11.06 -0.53
C THR A 18 -0.58 11.94 -0.99
N ALA A 19 -0.01 12.75 -0.12
CA ALA A 19 1.19 13.55 -0.44
C ALA A 19 2.36 12.67 -0.93
N CYS A 20 2.51 11.46 -0.40
CA CYS A 20 3.54 10.51 -0.86
C CYS A 20 3.39 10.17 -2.35
N LEU A 21 2.17 10.19 -2.91
CA LEU A 21 1.96 9.93 -4.34
C LEU A 21 2.57 11.03 -5.20
N GLY A 22 2.37 12.29 -4.79
CA GLY A 22 2.99 13.45 -5.44
C GLY A 22 4.51 13.40 -5.35
N MET A 23 5.04 13.10 -4.15
CA MET A 23 6.48 12.97 -3.92
C MET A 23 7.11 11.90 -4.84
N VAL A 24 6.52 10.72 -4.94
CA VAL A 24 7.03 9.65 -5.80
C VAL A 24 7.11 10.09 -7.25
N ARG A 25 6.06 10.74 -7.77
CA ARG A 25 6.02 11.21 -9.16
C ARG A 25 7.05 12.31 -9.43
N SER A 26 7.13 13.32 -8.57
CA SER A 26 8.07 14.42 -8.71
C SER A 26 9.51 13.92 -8.63
N LEU A 27 9.84 13.15 -7.59
CA LEU A 27 11.19 12.61 -7.42
C LEU A 27 11.57 11.67 -8.56
N ALA A 28 10.66 10.78 -9.00
CA ALA A 28 10.93 9.91 -10.13
C ALA A 28 11.31 10.72 -11.38
N THR A 29 10.60 11.81 -11.68
CA THR A 29 10.90 12.67 -12.81
C THR A 29 12.24 13.38 -12.65
N GLU A 30 12.52 13.87 -11.44
CA GLU A 30 13.70 14.66 -11.15
C GLU A 30 15.00 13.83 -11.17
N VAL A 31 14.99 12.63 -10.58
CA VAL A 31 16.22 11.86 -10.37
C VAL A 31 16.45 10.71 -11.36
N SER A 32 15.45 10.39 -12.20
CA SER A 32 15.60 9.32 -13.20
C SER A 32 16.74 9.55 -14.21
N PRO A 33 17.06 10.80 -14.64
CA PRO A 33 18.23 11.04 -15.49
C PRO A 33 19.56 10.60 -14.85
N ALA A 34 19.62 10.55 -13.52
CA ALA A 34 20.79 10.05 -12.77
C ALA A 34 20.74 8.52 -12.56
N GLY A 35 19.81 7.78 -13.18
CA GLY A 35 19.66 6.34 -13.04
C GLY A 35 18.99 5.90 -11.74
N ILE A 36 18.38 6.81 -11.01
CA ILE A 36 17.70 6.52 -9.74
C ILE A 36 16.22 6.28 -9.99
N ARG A 37 15.71 5.17 -9.49
CA ARG A 37 14.29 4.82 -9.55
C ARG A 37 13.60 5.13 -8.22
N VAL A 38 12.40 5.70 -8.29
CA VAL A 38 11.59 6.05 -7.12
C VAL A 38 10.21 5.43 -7.27
N ASN A 39 9.84 4.56 -6.34
CA ASN A 39 8.55 3.87 -6.34
C ASN A 39 7.99 3.85 -4.92
N ALA A 40 6.69 3.56 -4.79
CA ALA A 40 6.05 3.31 -3.52
C ALA A 40 5.32 1.98 -3.53
N VAL A 41 5.20 1.38 -2.35
CA VAL A 41 4.29 0.26 -2.09
C VAL A 41 3.10 0.79 -1.31
N ALA A 42 1.89 0.38 -1.68
CA ALA A 42 0.66 0.73 -0.98
C ALA A 42 0.06 -0.53 -0.34
N PRO A 43 0.46 -0.87 0.90
CA PRO A 43 -0.04 -2.06 1.58
C PRO A 43 -1.53 -1.94 1.87
N GLY A 44 -2.24 -3.06 1.76
CA GLY A 44 -3.59 -3.23 2.22
C GLY A 44 -3.68 -3.44 3.74
N TRP A 45 -4.57 -4.32 4.12
CA TRP A 45 -4.69 -4.76 5.51
C TRP A 45 -3.69 -5.89 5.77
N ILE A 46 -2.59 -5.55 6.46
CA ILE A 46 -1.48 -6.47 6.75
C ILE A 46 -1.59 -6.95 8.18
N GLU A 47 -1.36 -8.24 8.40
CA GLU A 47 -1.40 -8.86 9.71
C GLU A 47 -0.11 -8.56 10.49
N THR A 48 -0.19 -7.58 11.37
CA THR A 48 0.88 -7.14 12.27
C THR A 48 0.42 -7.30 13.73
N ALA A 49 1.32 -7.17 14.68
CA ALA A 49 0.95 -7.15 16.09
C ALA A 49 -0.11 -6.09 16.39
N MET A 50 0.06 -4.89 15.82
CA MET A 50 -0.89 -3.77 15.97
C MET A 50 -2.26 -4.10 15.35
N SER A 51 -2.31 -4.65 14.14
CA SER A 51 -3.58 -4.97 13.48
C SER A 51 -4.29 -6.13 14.18
N ARG A 52 -3.56 -7.14 14.65
CA ARG A 52 -4.13 -8.23 15.45
C ARG A 52 -4.81 -7.70 16.71
N GLN A 53 -4.14 -6.84 17.47
CA GLN A 53 -4.70 -6.22 18.67
C GLN A 53 -5.94 -5.39 18.35
N ALA A 54 -5.91 -4.58 17.29
CA ALA A 54 -7.05 -3.76 16.87
C ALA A 54 -8.25 -4.60 16.42
N MET A 55 -8.02 -5.77 15.82
CA MET A 55 -9.08 -6.67 15.33
C MET A 55 -9.61 -7.62 16.41
N ALA A 56 -8.82 -7.94 17.43
CA ALA A 56 -9.25 -8.77 18.55
C ALA A 56 -10.43 -8.12 19.29
N ASN A 57 -10.45 -6.81 19.37
CA ASN A 57 -11.48 -6.03 20.06
C ASN A 57 -12.67 -5.63 19.15
N ASP A 58 -12.61 -5.90 17.84
CA ASP A 58 -13.66 -5.56 16.88
C ASP A 58 -13.81 -6.64 15.78
N PRO A 59 -14.45 -7.78 16.10
CA PRO A 59 -14.69 -8.84 15.11
C PRO A 59 -15.57 -8.39 13.94
N ALA A 60 -16.46 -7.43 14.16
CA ALA A 60 -17.30 -6.89 13.10
C ALA A 60 -16.47 -6.10 12.06
N ARG A 61 -15.50 -5.33 12.52
CA ARG A 61 -14.53 -4.65 11.66
C ARG A 61 -13.70 -5.65 10.85
N LYS A 62 -13.22 -6.72 11.49
CA LYS A 62 -12.48 -7.79 10.80
C LYS A 62 -13.28 -8.37 9.64
N ARG A 63 -14.53 -8.75 9.89
CA ARG A 63 -15.43 -9.28 8.85
C ARG A 63 -15.65 -8.30 7.70
N ARG A 64 -15.89 -7.01 8.00
CA ARG A 64 -16.06 -5.98 6.95
C ARG A 64 -14.81 -5.81 6.08
N ILE A 65 -13.63 -5.87 6.68
CA ILE A 65 -12.37 -5.77 5.94
C ILE A 65 -12.22 -6.97 5.00
N LEU A 66 -12.41 -8.18 5.52
CA LEU A 66 -12.28 -9.41 4.74
C LEU A 66 -13.31 -9.47 3.60
N ALA A 67 -14.56 -9.05 3.86
CA ALA A 67 -15.60 -9.00 2.83
C ALA A 67 -15.27 -8.03 1.68
N ARG A 68 -14.45 -7.02 1.93
CA ARG A 68 -13.97 -6.07 0.92
C ARG A 68 -12.61 -6.42 0.32
N THR A 69 -12.00 -7.50 0.75
CA THR A 69 -10.70 -7.94 0.26
C THR A 69 -10.93 -9.12 -0.69
N PRO A 70 -10.80 -8.96 -2.02
CA PRO A 70 -11.05 -10.05 -2.97
C PRO A 70 -10.30 -11.34 -2.68
N LEU A 71 -9.05 -11.27 -2.19
CA LEU A 71 -8.30 -12.46 -1.76
C LEU A 71 -8.80 -13.09 -0.45
N GLY A 72 -9.77 -12.49 0.24
CA GLY A 72 -10.44 -13.06 1.43
C GLY A 72 -9.55 -13.21 2.66
N ARG A 73 -8.35 -12.66 2.68
CA ARG A 73 -7.40 -12.73 3.79
C ARG A 73 -6.72 -11.40 4.05
N PHE A 74 -6.13 -11.24 5.22
CA PHE A 74 -5.11 -10.20 5.44
C PHE A 74 -3.82 -10.60 4.70
N GLY A 75 -3.06 -9.59 4.28
CA GLY A 75 -1.71 -9.82 3.78
C GLY A 75 -0.74 -10.06 4.94
N ASP A 76 0.33 -10.78 4.65
CA ASP A 76 1.46 -10.93 5.56
C ASP A 76 2.51 -9.82 5.33
N PRO A 77 3.34 -9.47 6.31
CA PRO A 77 4.46 -8.57 6.10
C PRO A 77 5.36 -8.98 4.94
N ASP A 78 5.53 -10.28 4.71
CA ASP A 78 6.35 -10.83 3.62
C ASP A 78 5.74 -10.55 2.24
N ASP A 79 4.41 -10.45 2.12
CA ASP A 79 3.76 -10.03 0.87
C ASP A 79 4.25 -8.62 0.46
N VAL A 80 4.40 -7.73 1.45
CA VAL A 80 4.90 -6.36 1.22
C VAL A 80 6.41 -6.36 0.98
N GLY A 81 7.14 -7.17 1.73
CA GLY A 81 8.58 -7.35 1.59
C GLY A 81 8.97 -7.84 0.21
N ALA A 82 8.27 -8.84 -0.32
CA ALA A 82 8.51 -9.37 -1.67
C ALA A 82 8.29 -8.30 -2.76
N ALA A 83 7.24 -7.49 -2.63
CA ALA A 83 7.00 -6.36 -3.55
C ALA A 83 8.12 -5.31 -3.49
N ALA A 84 8.60 -5.00 -2.29
CA ALA A 84 9.73 -4.07 -2.11
C ALA A 84 11.02 -4.63 -2.72
N VAL A 85 11.32 -5.91 -2.50
CA VAL A 85 12.47 -6.60 -3.11
C VAL A 85 12.38 -6.54 -4.64
N TYR A 86 11.21 -6.83 -5.22
CA TYR A 86 11.02 -6.69 -6.67
C TYR A 86 11.32 -5.27 -7.15
N LEU A 87 10.73 -4.25 -6.54
CA LEU A 87 10.93 -2.87 -6.94
C LEU A 87 12.39 -2.40 -6.78
N CYS A 88 13.13 -2.96 -5.83
CA CYS A 88 14.55 -2.64 -5.62
C CYS A 88 15.49 -3.47 -6.50
N SER A 89 15.02 -4.52 -7.14
CA SER A 89 15.85 -5.45 -7.91
C SER A 89 16.05 -5.00 -9.37
N PRO A 90 17.01 -5.61 -10.09
CA PRO A 90 17.17 -5.43 -11.53
C PRO A 90 15.96 -5.85 -12.37
N ALA A 91 15.09 -6.72 -11.83
CA ALA A 91 13.83 -7.10 -12.50
C ALA A 91 12.89 -5.91 -12.72
N ALA A 92 12.99 -4.88 -11.87
CA ALA A 92 12.24 -3.64 -11.97
C ALA A 92 13.04 -2.50 -12.63
N LYS A 93 14.07 -2.78 -13.43
CA LYS A 93 14.98 -1.77 -14.00
C LYS A 93 14.29 -0.69 -14.84
N PHE A 94 13.11 -0.97 -15.37
CA PHE A 94 12.32 -0.02 -16.17
C PHE A 94 11.04 0.44 -15.45
N VAL A 95 10.99 0.30 -14.11
CA VAL A 95 9.86 0.66 -13.25
C VAL A 95 10.26 1.82 -12.35
N THR A 96 9.69 3.00 -12.58
CA THR A 96 9.86 4.20 -11.74
C THR A 96 8.57 5.02 -11.73
N GLY A 97 8.33 5.78 -10.68
CA GLY A 97 7.15 6.63 -10.52
C GLY A 97 5.86 5.87 -10.20
N VAL A 98 5.93 4.56 -9.94
CA VAL A 98 4.73 3.77 -9.67
C VAL A 98 4.39 3.72 -8.18
N VAL A 99 3.10 3.53 -7.93
CA VAL A 99 2.58 3.13 -6.62
C VAL A 99 2.00 1.74 -6.81
N LEU A 100 2.65 0.74 -6.23
CA LEU A 100 2.27 -0.67 -6.34
C LEU A 100 1.34 -1.07 -5.18
N PRO A 101 0.04 -1.31 -5.43
CA PRO A 101 -0.84 -1.86 -4.40
C PRO A 101 -0.43 -3.30 -4.05
N VAL A 102 -0.32 -3.59 -2.75
CA VAL A 102 -0.13 -4.94 -2.21
C VAL A 102 -1.22 -5.13 -1.17
N ASP A 103 -2.44 -5.33 -1.64
CA ASP A 103 -3.64 -5.09 -0.85
C ASP A 103 -4.73 -6.15 -1.00
N GLY A 104 -4.44 -7.25 -1.69
CA GLY A 104 -5.41 -8.32 -1.91
C GLY A 104 -6.62 -7.91 -2.76
N GLY A 105 -6.50 -6.82 -3.54
CA GLY A 105 -7.53 -6.30 -4.41
C GLY A 105 -8.47 -5.27 -3.76
N VAL A 106 -8.24 -4.86 -2.52
CA VAL A 106 -9.12 -3.90 -1.82
C VAL A 106 -9.27 -2.58 -2.57
N SER A 107 -8.23 -2.11 -3.26
CA SER A 107 -8.27 -0.81 -3.98
C SER A 107 -9.06 -0.84 -5.27
N ILE A 108 -9.32 -2.00 -5.85
CA ILE A 108 -10.12 -2.18 -7.06
C ILE A 108 -11.56 -2.62 -6.75
N GLY A 109 -11.87 -2.76 -5.48
CA GLY A 109 -13.11 -3.35 -4.95
C GLY A 109 -14.40 -2.71 -5.43
N PHE A 110 -15.51 -3.20 -4.93
CA PHE A 110 -16.90 -2.97 -5.36
C PHE A 110 -17.49 -1.74 -4.71
#